data_30e5ec358a2a2f118b11de719fd06b8f
#
_entry.id   30e5ec358a2a2f118b11de719fd06b8f
#
_cell.length_a   1.000
_cell.length_b   1.000
_cell.length_c   1.000
_cell.angle_alpha   90.00
_cell.angle_beta   90.00
_cell.angle_gamma   90.00
#
_symmetry.space_group_name_H-M   'P 1'
#
loop_
_entity.id
_entity.type
_entity.pdbx_description
1 polymer ?
#
loop_
_entity_poly.entity_id
_entity_poly.type
_entity_poly.pdbx_seq_one_letter_code
_entity_poly.pdbx_strand_id
1 'polypeptide(L)'
;RDRFVTLGFTPFLKDHHAQIVIDLLDENLFTLFEACAVGSFADDYETIKLNGLSGVSAVLYSRAAGNVVTGIELLDDETTLTPFNIYKNEYMEYVTQKGRNFVLTQTASTLSRARELLYDDVDSVNFDGKKFRTDICN
;
A
#
# COMPACT_ATOMS: atom_id res chain seq x y z
N ARG A 1 14.02 -23.51 -28.02
CA ARG A 1 14.58 -22.76 -26.89
C ARG A 1 13.69 -21.57 -26.65
N ASP A 2 12.98 -21.56 -25.54
CA ASP A 2 12.16 -20.43 -25.13
C ASP A 2 13.07 -19.23 -24.86
N ARG A 3 12.78 -18.12 -25.54
CA ARG A 3 13.58 -16.90 -25.45
C ARG A 3 12.73 -15.82 -24.82
N PHE A 4 13.11 -15.34 -23.65
CA PHE A 4 12.50 -14.16 -23.05
C PHE A 4 12.89 -12.90 -23.83
N VAL A 5 11.90 -12.09 -24.15
CA VAL A 5 12.09 -10.81 -24.84
C VAL A 5 11.48 -9.71 -24.00
N THR A 6 12.29 -8.69 -23.68
CA THR A 6 11.81 -7.49 -23.00
C THR A 6 10.98 -6.66 -23.98
N LEU A 7 9.70 -6.44 -23.67
CA LEU A 7 8.78 -5.63 -24.50
C LEU A 7 8.81 -4.15 -24.11
N GLY A 8 9.25 -3.82 -22.89
CA GLY A 8 9.31 -2.46 -22.40
C GLY A 8 9.42 -2.39 -20.89
N PHE A 9 9.49 -1.18 -20.37
CA PHE A 9 9.53 -0.87 -18.94
C PHE A 9 8.36 0.06 -18.58
N THR A 10 7.77 -0.16 -17.43
CA THR A 10 6.78 0.77 -16.84
C THR A 10 7.52 1.69 -15.86
N PRO A 11 7.63 2.99 -16.15
CA PRO A 11 8.44 3.92 -15.34
C PRO A 11 7.74 4.40 -14.07
N PHE A 12 6.60 3.80 -13.70
CA PHE A 12 5.85 4.15 -12.51
C PHE A 12 5.28 2.90 -11.83
N LEU A 13 5.15 2.96 -10.51
CA LEU A 13 4.42 2.00 -9.70
C LEU A 13 3.00 2.50 -9.47
N LYS A 14 2.03 1.58 -9.44
CA LYS A 14 0.69 1.91 -8.94
C LYS A 14 0.77 2.21 -7.44
N ASP A 15 -0.10 3.08 -6.95
CA ASP A 15 -0.07 3.57 -5.56
C ASP A 15 0.06 2.44 -4.52
N HIS A 16 -0.75 1.38 -4.65
CA HIS A 16 -0.73 0.23 -3.73
C HIS A 16 0.52 -0.66 -3.88
N HIS A 17 1.22 -0.61 -5.02
CA HIS A 17 2.53 -1.27 -5.17
C HIS A 17 3.65 -0.38 -4.64
N ALA A 18 3.57 0.93 -4.87
CA ALA A 18 4.57 1.87 -4.40
C ALA A 18 4.67 1.84 -2.87
N GLN A 19 3.53 1.79 -2.16
CA GLN A 19 3.51 1.73 -0.71
C GLN A 19 4.24 0.49 -0.18
N ILE A 20 3.96 -0.71 -0.73
CA ILE A 20 4.68 -1.94 -0.33
C ILE A 20 6.19 -1.78 -0.54
N VAL A 21 6.60 -1.24 -1.68
CA VAL A 21 8.03 -1.06 -1.98
C VAL A 21 8.68 -0.11 -0.98
N ILE A 22 8.00 0.99 -0.63
CA ILE A 22 8.48 1.98 0.34
C ILE A 22 8.61 1.33 1.73
N ASP A 23 7.62 0.57 2.17
CA ASP A 23 7.61 -0.09 3.48
C ASP A 23 8.67 -1.21 3.60
N LEU A 24 9.12 -1.75 2.46
CA LEU A 24 10.16 -2.77 2.42
C LEU A 24 11.59 -2.20 2.25
N LEU A 25 11.74 -0.90 1.98
CA LEU A 25 13.06 -0.28 1.86
C LEU A 25 13.74 -0.15 3.23
N ASP A 26 15.02 -0.53 3.29
CA ASP A 26 15.94 -0.27 4.42
C ASP A 26 16.92 0.85 4.05
N GLU A 27 16.42 1.85 3.31
CA GLU A 27 17.19 2.99 2.82
C GLU A 27 16.35 4.26 2.92
N ASN A 28 17.01 5.40 3.07
CA ASN A 28 16.32 6.68 3.07
C ASN A 28 15.88 7.04 1.65
N LEU A 29 14.56 7.10 1.43
CA LEU A 29 13.98 7.36 0.10
C LEU A 29 14.40 8.72 -0.47
N PHE A 30 14.61 9.74 0.39
CA PHE A 30 15.07 11.05 -0.05
C PHE A 30 16.49 10.98 -0.64
N THR A 31 17.42 10.30 0.03
CA THR A 31 18.80 10.14 -0.46
C THR A 31 18.87 9.32 -1.76
N LEU A 32 17.99 8.30 -1.89
CA LEU A 32 17.86 7.57 -3.16
C LEU A 32 17.42 8.48 -4.30
N PHE A 33 16.41 9.31 -4.08
CA PHE A 33 15.93 10.25 -5.09
C PHE A 33 16.95 11.35 -5.39
N GLU A 34 17.68 11.85 -4.40
CA GLU A 34 18.75 12.81 -4.58
C GLU A 34 19.86 12.24 -5.47
N ALA A 35 20.33 11.02 -5.16
CA ALA A 35 21.34 10.33 -5.98
C ALA A 35 20.87 10.11 -7.43
N CYS A 36 19.60 9.75 -7.63
CA CYS A 36 19.01 9.67 -8.97
C CYS A 36 19.01 11.03 -9.69
N ALA A 37 18.64 12.10 -8.99
CA ALA A 37 18.50 13.44 -9.56
C ALA A 37 19.84 14.04 -9.98
N VAL A 38 20.91 13.79 -9.21
CA VAL A 38 22.26 14.28 -9.52
C VAL A 38 23.06 13.32 -10.42
N GLY A 39 22.53 12.12 -10.69
CA GLY A 39 23.15 11.13 -11.56
C GLY A 39 24.23 10.29 -10.90
N SER A 40 24.35 10.31 -9.56
CA SER A 40 25.36 9.54 -8.81
C SER A 40 24.87 8.15 -8.35
N PHE A 41 23.63 7.79 -8.65
CA PHE A 41 23.00 6.57 -8.10
C PHE A 41 23.85 5.31 -8.32
N ALA A 42 24.41 5.13 -9.52
CA ALA A 42 25.21 3.94 -9.82
C ALA A 42 26.57 3.92 -9.10
N ASP A 43 27.06 5.08 -8.67
CA ASP A 43 28.33 5.22 -7.94
C ASP A 43 28.10 5.05 -6.42
N ASP A 44 26.94 5.51 -5.92
CA ASP A 44 26.60 5.50 -4.49
C ASP A 44 25.97 4.18 -4.04
N TYR A 45 25.28 3.49 -4.95
CA TYR A 45 24.50 2.28 -4.64
C TYR A 45 24.84 1.13 -5.59
N GLU A 46 25.47 0.10 -5.09
CA GLU A 46 25.63 -1.17 -5.82
C GLU A 46 24.29 -1.94 -5.83
N THR A 47 23.57 -1.92 -4.72
CA THR A 47 22.26 -2.53 -4.56
C THR A 47 21.40 -1.71 -3.59
N ILE A 48 20.10 -1.67 -3.79
CA ILE A 48 19.15 -1.12 -2.84
C ILE A 48 18.89 -2.16 -1.74
N LYS A 49 19.02 -1.77 -0.48
CA LYS A 49 18.77 -2.66 0.65
C LYS A 49 17.28 -2.71 0.97
N LEU A 50 16.83 -3.92 1.28
CA LEU A 50 15.48 -4.19 1.77
C LEU A 50 15.57 -4.73 3.20
N ASN A 51 14.52 -4.47 3.99
CA ASN A 51 14.44 -4.87 5.40
C ASN A 51 14.20 -6.38 5.64
N GLY A 52 14.09 -7.16 4.56
CA GLY A 52 13.91 -8.63 4.63
C GLY A 52 12.49 -9.07 4.98
N LEU A 53 11.55 -8.16 5.12
CA LEU A 53 10.14 -8.47 5.36
C LEU A 53 9.42 -8.82 4.06
N SER A 54 8.22 -9.37 4.20
CA SER A 54 7.24 -9.57 3.12
C SER A 54 6.10 -8.57 3.29
N GLY A 55 5.66 -7.94 2.19
CA GLY A 55 4.60 -6.95 2.23
C GLY A 55 3.40 -7.33 1.36
N VAL A 56 2.21 -6.98 1.82
CA VAL A 56 0.94 -7.15 1.11
C VAL A 56 0.10 -5.89 1.23
N SER A 57 -0.76 -5.63 0.23
CA SER A 57 -1.72 -4.52 0.31
C SER A 57 -3.10 -4.90 -0.18
N ALA A 58 -4.11 -4.28 0.41
CA ALA A 58 -5.50 -4.38 -0.02
C ALA A 58 -6.07 -3.00 -0.33
N VAL A 59 -6.89 -2.94 -1.37
CA VAL A 59 -7.59 -1.72 -1.76
C VAL A 59 -9.06 -1.85 -1.35
N LEU A 60 -9.54 -0.91 -0.53
CA LEU A 60 -10.93 -0.82 -0.12
C LEU A 60 -11.69 0.16 -1.03
N TYR A 61 -12.83 -0.31 -1.55
CA TYR A 61 -13.69 0.44 -2.47
C TYR A 61 -15.07 0.66 -1.89
N SER A 62 -15.67 1.83 -2.18
CA SER A 62 -17.10 2.07 -2.01
C SER A 62 -17.79 2.24 -3.38
N ARG A 63 -19.00 1.67 -3.51
CA ARG A 63 -19.85 1.89 -4.67
C ARG A 63 -20.65 3.18 -4.59
N ALA A 64 -20.81 3.72 -3.40
CA ALA A 64 -21.57 4.94 -3.14
C ALA A 64 -20.73 5.95 -2.35
N ALA A 65 -21.11 7.21 -2.41
CA ALA A 65 -20.58 8.26 -1.55
C ALA A 65 -21.41 8.41 -0.28
N GLY A 66 -20.86 9.07 0.74
CA GLY A 66 -21.59 9.49 1.94
C GLY A 66 -21.61 8.49 3.08
N ASN A 67 -20.85 7.38 3.01
CA ASN A 67 -20.81 6.42 4.11
C ASN A 67 -19.73 6.82 5.12
N VAL A 68 -20.12 6.92 6.39
CA VAL A 68 -19.17 7.12 7.49
C VAL A 68 -18.28 5.90 7.65
N VAL A 69 -17.01 6.14 7.85
CA VAL A 69 -15.98 5.10 8.05
C VAL A 69 -15.72 4.96 9.54
N THR A 70 -15.71 3.74 10.03
CA THR A 70 -15.39 3.38 11.42
C THR A 70 -14.29 2.34 11.48
N GLY A 71 -13.65 2.18 12.64
CA GLY A 71 -12.67 1.12 12.89
C GLY A 71 -11.25 1.43 12.42
N ILE A 72 -10.98 2.64 11.91
CA ILE A 72 -9.61 3.06 11.59
C ILE A 72 -8.73 3.11 12.85
N GLU A 73 -9.32 3.43 13.97
CA GLU A 73 -8.68 3.47 15.28
C GLU A 73 -8.31 2.09 15.85
N LEU A 74 -8.76 1.02 15.21
CA LEU A 74 -8.49 -0.37 15.60
C LEU A 74 -7.39 -1.02 14.78
N LEU A 75 -6.83 -0.30 13.81
CA LEU A 75 -5.74 -0.81 12.98
C LEU A 75 -4.49 -1.06 13.81
N ASP A 76 -3.71 -2.05 13.42
CA ASP A 76 -2.40 -2.31 13.97
C ASP A 76 -1.48 -1.09 13.76
N ASP A 77 -0.61 -0.79 14.74
CA ASP A 77 0.31 0.37 14.70
C ASP A 77 1.29 0.29 13.51
N GLU A 78 1.56 -0.91 13.02
CA GLU A 78 2.45 -1.14 11.86
C GLU A 78 1.71 -1.08 10.52
N THR A 79 0.37 -0.91 10.54
CA THR A 79 -0.42 -0.81 9.31
C THR A 79 -0.29 0.54 8.66
N THR A 80 0.17 0.56 7.42
CA THR A 80 0.13 1.78 6.63
C THR A 80 -1.24 1.95 5.99
N LEU A 81 -1.97 3.00 6.41
CA LEU A 81 -3.25 3.41 5.85
C LEU A 81 -3.05 4.60 4.91
N THR A 82 -3.28 4.38 3.61
CA THR A 82 -3.23 5.45 2.60
C THR A 82 -4.64 5.81 2.15
N PRO A 83 -5.12 7.03 2.48
CA PRO A 83 -6.45 7.50 2.08
C PRO A 83 -6.46 8.04 0.64
N PHE A 84 -7.61 7.89 -0.06
CA PHE A 84 -7.84 8.42 -1.41
C PHE A 84 -9.13 9.23 -1.48
N ASN A 85 -10.20 8.68 -2.05
CA ASN A 85 -11.48 9.37 -2.23
C ASN A 85 -12.29 9.38 -0.95
N ILE A 86 -11.83 10.14 0.02
CA ILE A 86 -12.50 10.38 1.31
C ILE A 86 -12.43 11.86 1.66
N TYR A 87 -13.29 12.29 2.56
CA TYR A 87 -13.23 13.62 3.18
C TYR A 87 -13.65 13.52 4.65
N LYS A 88 -13.38 14.56 5.42
CA LYS A 88 -13.91 14.70 6.79
C LYS A 88 -15.18 15.54 6.75
N ASN A 89 -16.22 15.06 7.40
CA ASN A 89 -17.46 15.83 7.58
C ASN A 89 -17.32 16.86 8.72
N GLU A 90 -18.39 17.57 9.03
CA GLU A 90 -18.44 18.58 10.10
C GLU A 90 -18.19 17.98 11.51
N TYR A 91 -18.39 16.68 11.69
CA TYR A 91 -18.11 15.95 12.92
C TYR A 91 -16.70 15.35 12.96
N MET A 92 -15.84 15.71 11.99
CA MET A 92 -14.48 15.19 11.82
C MET A 92 -14.40 13.68 11.54
N GLU A 93 -15.50 13.06 11.14
CA GLU A 93 -15.54 11.66 10.72
C GLU A 93 -15.11 11.52 9.26
N TYR A 94 -14.40 10.44 8.95
CA TYR A 94 -14.10 10.10 7.56
C TYR A 94 -15.34 9.59 6.85
N VAL A 95 -15.56 10.12 5.65
CA VAL A 95 -16.71 9.79 4.80
C VAL A 95 -16.22 9.39 3.42
N THR A 96 -16.73 8.25 2.90
CA THR A 96 -16.35 7.72 1.61
C THR A 96 -16.93 8.54 0.45
N GLN A 97 -16.17 8.59 -0.64
CA GLN A 97 -16.69 8.88 -1.98
C GLN A 97 -16.72 7.60 -2.81
N LYS A 98 -17.40 7.63 -3.95
CA LYS A 98 -17.42 6.49 -4.88
C LYS A 98 -16.02 6.21 -5.42
N GLY A 99 -15.63 4.94 -5.42
CA GLY A 99 -14.36 4.48 -5.96
C GLY A 99 -13.43 3.94 -4.86
N ARG A 100 -12.12 4.08 -5.09
CA ARG A 100 -11.08 3.64 -4.16
C ARG A 100 -11.00 4.62 -2.98
N ASN A 101 -11.15 4.10 -1.76
CA ASN A 101 -11.17 4.92 -0.55
C ASN A 101 -9.90 4.79 0.28
N PHE A 102 -9.40 3.57 0.43
CA PHE A 102 -8.19 3.29 1.20
C PHE A 102 -7.32 2.25 0.52
N VAL A 103 -6.03 2.33 0.75
CA VAL A 103 -5.10 1.21 0.63
C VAL A 103 -4.54 0.93 2.01
N LEU A 104 -4.68 -0.31 2.45
CA LEU A 104 -4.03 -0.85 3.64
C LEU A 104 -2.82 -1.64 3.19
N THR A 105 -1.68 -1.44 3.84
CA THR A 105 -0.46 -2.20 3.59
C THR A 105 0.05 -2.74 4.91
N GLN A 106 0.41 -4.03 4.90
CA GLN A 106 1.01 -4.72 6.03
C GLN A 106 2.30 -5.40 5.64
N THR A 107 3.26 -5.42 6.57
CA THR A 107 4.52 -6.15 6.42
C THR A 107 4.72 -7.10 7.59
N ALA A 108 5.36 -8.24 7.32
CA ALA A 108 5.72 -9.21 8.35
C ALA A 108 6.91 -10.07 7.90
N SER A 109 7.44 -10.89 8.80
CA SER A 109 8.56 -11.80 8.50
C SER A 109 8.23 -12.86 7.44
N THR A 110 6.94 -13.14 7.22
CA THR A 110 6.48 -14.05 6.16
C THR A 110 5.26 -13.48 5.45
N LEU A 111 5.11 -13.83 4.17
CA LEU A 111 3.97 -13.41 3.36
C LEU A 111 2.63 -13.87 3.95
N SER A 112 2.59 -15.10 4.51
CA SER A 112 1.39 -15.61 5.15
C SER A 112 0.97 -14.78 6.36
N ARG A 113 1.94 -14.36 7.19
CA ARG A 113 1.66 -13.54 8.37
C ARG A 113 1.26 -12.12 7.99
N ALA A 114 1.93 -11.51 7.01
CA ALA A 114 1.54 -10.19 6.51
C ALA A 114 0.11 -10.20 5.95
N ARG A 115 -0.26 -11.27 5.25
CA ARG A 115 -1.61 -11.46 4.72
C ARG A 115 -2.66 -11.61 5.83
N GLU A 116 -2.38 -12.39 6.87
CA GLU A 116 -3.27 -12.57 8.02
C GLU A 116 -3.56 -11.23 8.70
N LEU A 117 -2.51 -10.50 9.08
CA LEU A 117 -2.61 -9.17 9.69
C LEU A 117 -3.38 -8.19 8.80
N LEU A 118 -3.09 -8.17 7.48
CA LEU A 118 -3.80 -7.31 6.56
C LEU A 118 -5.31 -7.56 6.55
N TYR A 119 -5.74 -8.82 6.58
CA TYR A 119 -7.19 -9.12 6.56
C TYR A 119 -7.87 -8.82 7.90
N ASP A 120 -7.17 -8.96 9.03
CA ASP A 120 -7.67 -8.52 10.34
C ASP A 120 -7.92 -7.00 10.32
N ASP A 121 -7.01 -6.22 9.75
CA ASP A 121 -7.15 -4.78 9.58
C ASP A 121 -8.25 -4.41 8.56
N VAL A 122 -8.32 -5.12 7.45
CA VAL A 122 -9.40 -4.94 6.46
C VAL A 122 -10.76 -5.16 7.10
N ASP A 123 -10.89 -6.16 7.98
CA ASP A 123 -12.16 -6.46 8.67
C ASP A 123 -12.50 -5.40 9.73
N SER A 124 -11.48 -4.77 10.34
CA SER A 124 -11.66 -3.68 11.30
C SER A 124 -12.24 -2.42 10.68
N VAL A 125 -11.79 -2.04 9.48
CA VAL A 125 -12.30 -0.83 8.78
C VAL A 125 -13.67 -1.09 8.18
N ASN A 126 -14.70 -0.37 8.63
CA ASN A 126 -16.08 -0.58 8.20
C ASN A 126 -16.71 0.67 7.59
N PHE A 127 -17.44 0.47 6.50
CA PHE A 127 -18.36 1.41 5.87
C PHE A 127 -19.36 0.67 4.97
N ASP A 128 -20.52 1.24 4.74
CA ASP A 128 -21.56 0.57 3.94
C ASP A 128 -21.10 0.35 2.49
N GLY A 129 -21.36 -0.83 1.98
CA GLY A 129 -20.98 -1.23 0.63
C GLY A 129 -19.46 -1.42 0.41
N LYS A 130 -18.68 -1.60 1.48
CA LYS A 130 -17.25 -1.94 1.42
C LYS A 130 -17.00 -3.13 0.48
N LYS A 131 -16.02 -2.99 -0.42
CA LYS A 131 -15.54 -4.03 -1.33
C LYS A 131 -14.03 -4.09 -1.30
N PHE A 132 -13.51 -5.31 -1.31
CA PHE A 132 -12.07 -5.60 -1.41
C PHE A 132 -11.86 -6.99 -2.02
N ARG A 133 -10.63 -7.32 -2.39
CA ARG A 133 -10.27 -8.66 -2.86
C ARG A 133 -9.98 -9.56 -1.66
N THR A 134 -10.50 -10.79 -1.71
CA THR A 134 -10.32 -11.82 -0.66
C THR A 134 -9.27 -12.87 -1.04
N ASP A 135 -8.72 -12.79 -2.26
CA ASP A 135 -7.82 -13.77 -2.86
C ASP A 135 -6.37 -13.24 -3.04
N ILE A 136 -5.98 -12.22 -2.24
CA ILE A 136 -4.64 -11.65 -2.31
C ILE A 136 -3.64 -12.69 -1.78
N CYS A 137 -2.60 -12.99 -2.56
CA CYS A 137 -1.52 -13.91 -2.22
C CYS A 137 -1.99 -15.34 -1.87
N ASN A 138 -3.01 -15.83 -2.56
CA ASN A 138 -3.46 -17.22 -2.52
C ASN A 138 -2.65 -18.08 -3.48
#